data_a2ecbc51f64374a7dbf2f677e7468e70
#
_entry.id   a2ecbc51f64374a7dbf2f677e7468e70
#
_cell.length_a   1.000
_cell.length_b   1.000
_cell.length_c   1.000
_cell.angle_alpha   90.00
_cell.angle_beta   90.00
_cell.angle_gamma   90.00
#
_symmetry.space_group_name_H-M   'P 1'
#
loop_
_entity.id
_entity.type
_entity.pdbx_description
1 polymer ?
#
loop_
_entity_poly.entity_id
_entity_poly.type
_entity_poly.pdbx_seq_one_letter_code
_entity_poly.pdbx_strand_id
1 'polypeptide(L)'
;MAAVWIPLAATLTPANLPDSDLAPELLRELPAEVRFVLGDRHYNRDELGALCAQDGRCLVTTQYGRYPHTDDGVEVRRTFHKLRSVAIENFNEHFRGIFDGHGQVPTKGLLATQRFALGAIFVYQLALLYRFEHGLGLCVGLKAFLKSA
;
A
#
# COMPACT_ATOMS: atom_id res chain seq x y z
N MET A 1 4.77 -18.79 4.92
CA MET A 1 5.48 -17.63 4.32
C MET A 1 5.12 -16.39 5.10
N ALA A 2 6.08 -15.64 5.62
CA ALA A 2 5.80 -14.34 6.21
C ALA A 2 5.43 -13.37 5.09
N ALA A 3 4.31 -12.67 5.23
CA ALA A 3 3.92 -11.66 4.27
C ALA A 3 4.83 -10.44 4.43
N VAL A 4 5.37 -9.94 3.33
CA VAL A 4 6.20 -8.74 3.28
C VAL A 4 5.40 -7.64 2.61
N TRP A 5 5.37 -6.47 3.24
CA TRP A 5 4.65 -5.32 2.74
C TRP A 5 5.64 -4.31 2.15
N ILE A 6 5.72 -4.30 0.82
CA ILE A 6 6.64 -3.41 0.09
C ILE A 6 5.80 -2.36 -0.64
N PRO A 7 5.98 -1.07 -0.38
CA PRO A 7 5.40 -0.03 -1.21
C PRO A 7 6.02 -0.08 -2.60
N LEU A 8 5.21 -0.29 -3.64
CA LEU A 8 5.66 -0.37 -5.04
C LEU A 8 5.61 0.98 -5.74
N ALA A 9 4.58 1.76 -5.43
CA ALA A 9 4.41 3.11 -5.93
C ALA A 9 3.85 4.00 -4.83
N ALA A 10 4.17 5.27 -4.86
CA ALA A 10 3.65 6.25 -3.91
C ALA A 10 3.60 7.64 -4.53
N THR A 11 2.58 8.39 -4.17
CA THR A 11 2.47 9.82 -4.47
C THR A 11 1.98 10.57 -3.24
N LEU A 12 2.32 11.82 -3.13
CA LEU A 12 1.82 12.72 -2.10
C LEU A 12 1.20 13.94 -2.74
N THR A 13 -0.03 14.21 -2.40
CA THR A 13 -0.80 15.33 -2.93
C THR A 13 -1.38 16.19 -1.81
N PRO A 14 -1.85 17.40 -2.14
CA PRO A 14 -2.63 18.19 -1.20
C PRO A 14 -3.86 17.42 -0.70
N ALA A 15 -4.21 17.59 0.57
CA ALA A 15 -5.29 16.85 1.23
C ALA A 15 -6.71 17.12 0.66
N ASN A 16 -6.84 18.06 -0.24
CA ASN A 16 -8.11 18.35 -0.92
C ASN A 16 -8.36 17.47 -2.18
N LEU A 17 -7.37 16.68 -2.60
CA LEU A 17 -7.54 15.74 -3.71
C LEU A 17 -7.93 14.36 -3.16
N PRO A 18 -9.00 13.75 -3.69
CA PRO A 18 -9.36 12.38 -3.32
C PRO A 18 -8.27 11.38 -3.76
N ASP A 19 -7.88 10.50 -2.86
CA ASP A 19 -6.86 9.46 -3.15
C ASP A 19 -7.25 8.58 -4.34
N SER A 20 -8.54 8.34 -4.54
CA SER A 20 -9.06 7.53 -5.64
C SER A 20 -8.84 8.15 -7.02
N ASP A 21 -8.65 9.48 -7.11
CA ASP A 21 -8.37 10.16 -8.37
C ASP A 21 -6.93 9.94 -8.85
N LEU A 22 -6.05 9.57 -7.92
CA LEU A 22 -4.64 9.27 -8.18
C LEU A 22 -4.39 7.78 -8.48
N ALA A 23 -5.38 6.94 -8.20
CA ALA A 23 -5.26 5.50 -8.39
C ALA A 23 -4.87 5.10 -9.83
N PRO A 24 -5.38 5.71 -10.92
CA PRO A 24 -4.97 5.36 -12.28
C PRO A 24 -3.48 5.55 -12.53
N GLU A 25 -2.87 6.59 -11.96
CA GLU A 25 -1.45 6.86 -12.08
C GLU A 25 -0.63 5.79 -11.36
N LEU A 26 -0.97 5.51 -10.11
CA LEU A 26 -0.30 4.48 -9.31
C LEU A 26 -0.46 3.07 -9.89
N LEU A 27 -1.61 2.76 -10.49
CA LEU A 27 -1.85 1.46 -11.12
C LEU A 27 -0.96 1.20 -12.34
N ARG A 28 -0.55 2.25 -13.06
CA ARG A 28 0.38 2.13 -14.20
C ARG A 28 1.80 1.77 -13.79
N GLU A 29 2.19 2.15 -12.57
CA GLU A 29 3.52 1.86 -12.02
C GLU A 29 3.63 0.43 -11.45
N LEU A 30 2.53 -0.31 -11.35
CA LEU A 30 2.55 -1.66 -10.80
C LEU A 30 3.15 -2.67 -11.78
N PRO A 31 3.97 -3.62 -11.29
CA PRO A 31 4.50 -4.72 -12.10
C PRO A 31 3.40 -5.52 -12.80
N ALA A 32 3.70 -6.05 -13.98
CA ALA A 32 2.74 -6.82 -14.78
C ALA A 32 2.28 -8.12 -14.09
N GLU A 33 3.04 -8.62 -13.14
CA GLU A 33 2.75 -9.81 -12.35
C GLU A 33 1.64 -9.61 -11.32
N VAL A 34 1.32 -8.36 -10.99
CA VAL A 34 0.23 -8.03 -10.06
C VAL A 34 -1.10 -8.43 -10.68
N ARG A 35 -1.80 -9.36 -10.05
CA ARG A 35 -3.10 -9.88 -10.51
C ARG A 35 -4.29 -9.30 -9.75
N PHE A 36 -4.09 -8.95 -8.49
CA PHE A 36 -5.16 -8.44 -7.63
C PHE A 36 -4.79 -7.08 -7.06
N VAL A 37 -5.71 -6.14 -7.20
CA VAL A 37 -5.64 -4.81 -6.59
C VAL A 37 -6.73 -4.73 -5.52
N LEU A 38 -6.34 -4.51 -4.28
CA LEU A 38 -7.27 -4.47 -3.15
C LEU A 38 -7.47 -3.03 -2.71
N GLY A 39 -8.69 -2.54 -2.81
CA GLY A 39 -9.08 -1.19 -2.41
C GLY A 39 -10.17 -1.18 -1.34
N ASP A 40 -10.35 -0.05 -0.69
CA ASP A 40 -11.55 0.20 0.10
C ASP A 40 -12.73 0.63 -0.78
N ARG A 41 -13.85 0.99 -0.17
CA ARG A 41 -15.07 1.40 -0.90
C ARG A 41 -14.88 2.64 -1.78
N HIS A 42 -13.93 3.50 -1.47
CA HIS A 42 -13.69 4.74 -2.22
C HIS A 42 -13.05 4.48 -3.58
N TYR A 43 -12.40 3.31 -3.72
CA TYR A 43 -11.84 2.83 -5.00
C TYR A 43 -12.83 2.00 -5.82
N ASN A 44 -14.08 1.83 -5.33
CA ASN A 44 -15.11 1.08 -6.06
C ASN A 44 -15.73 1.95 -7.16
N ARG A 45 -14.98 2.16 -8.23
CA ARG A 45 -15.36 2.92 -9.42
C ARG A 45 -15.27 2.04 -10.65
N ASP A 46 -16.27 2.11 -11.51
CA ASP A 46 -16.31 1.33 -12.74
C ASP A 46 -15.11 1.61 -13.65
N GLU A 47 -14.65 2.86 -13.70
CA GLU A 47 -13.47 3.29 -14.46
C GLU A 47 -12.18 2.61 -13.97
N LEU A 48 -11.98 2.51 -12.64
CA LEU A 48 -10.82 1.80 -12.07
C LEU A 48 -10.91 0.30 -12.30
N GLY A 49 -12.10 -0.27 -12.24
CA GLY A 49 -12.35 -1.67 -12.58
C GLY A 49 -12.00 -1.97 -14.04
N ALA A 50 -12.44 -1.11 -14.96
CA ALA A 50 -12.14 -1.23 -16.38
C ALA A 50 -10.64 -1.10 -16.66
N LEU A 51 -9.96 -0.14 -16.02
CA LEU A 51 -8.50 0.04 -16.13
C LEU A 51 -7.75 -1.21 -15.65
N CYS A 52 -8.10 -1.74 -14.49
CA CYS A 52 -7.50 -2.98 -13.99
C CYS A 52 -7.73 -4.15 -14.95
N ALA A 53 -8.94 -4.28 -15.49
CA ALA A 53 -9.29 -5.37 -16.41
C ALA A 53 -8.49 -5.28 -17.72
N GLN A 54 -8.23 -4.08 -18.26
CA GLN A 54 -7.40 -3.87 -19.44
C GLN A 54 -5.96 -4.40 -19.25
N ASP A 55 -5.43 -4.28 -18.01
CA ASP A 55 -4.11 -4.78 -17.64
C ASP A 55 -4.13 -6.25 -17.17
N GLY A 56 -5.25 -6.95 -17.31
CA GLY A 56 -5.41 -8.32 -16.84
C GLY A 56 -5.40 -8.46 -15.31
N ARG A 57 -5.74 -7.39 -14.60
CA ARG A 57 -5.84 -7.34 -13.13
C ARG A 57 -7.29 -7.38 -12.68
N CYS A 58 -7.53 -7.83 -11.46
CA CYS A 58 -8.83 -7.82 -10.81
C CYS A 58 -8.84 -6.80 -9.68
N LEU A 59 -9.71 -5.79 -9.77
CA LEU A 59 -9.96 -4.84 -8.68
C LEU A 59 -10.95 -5.46 -7.68
N VAL A 60 -10.51 -5.63 -6.44
CA VAL A 60 -11.33 -6.14 -5.34
C VAL A 60 -11.56 -5.04 -4.32
N THR A 61 -12.79 -4.56 -4.23
CA THR A 61 -13.20 -3.51 -3.30
C THR A 61 -14.35 -3.96 -2.42
N THR A 62 -14.51 -3.33 -1.28
CA THR A 62 -15.69 -3.53 -0.43
C THR A 62 -16.90 -2.84 -1.05
N GLN A 63 -17.92 -3.62 -1.43
CA GLN A 63 -19.22 -3.08 -1.86
C GLN A 63 -20.25 -3.24 -0.75
N TYR A 64 -21.01 -2.19 -0.46
CA TYR A 64 -22.21 -2.32 0.35
C TYR A 64 -23.37 -2.86 -0.52
N GLY A 65 -23.96 -3.99 -0.10
CA GLY A 65 -25.28 -4.43 -0.57
C GLY A 65 -25.37 -5.20 -1.90
N ARG A 66 -24.28 -5.44 -2.63
CA ARG A 66 -24.28 -6.21 -3.88
C ARG A 66 -23.28 -7.37 -3.83
N TYR A 67 -23.55 -8.34 -2.97
CA TYR A 67 -22.81 -9.59 -3.01
C TYR A 67 -23.63 -10.67 -3.72
N PRO A 68 -23.09 -11.39 -4.71
CA PRO A 68 -23.68 -12.64 -5.07
C PRO A 68 -23.73 -13.52 -3.83
N HIS A 69 -24.92 -14.03 -3.51
CA HIS A 69 -25.20 -14.82 -2.31
C HIS A 69 -24.65 -16.26 -2.41
N THR A 70 -23.52 -16.45 -3.06
CA THR A 70 -22.82 -17.75 -3.06
C THR A 70 -21.81 -17.75 -1.93
N ASP A 71 -21.84 -18.78 -1.09
CA ASP A 71 -20.97 -18.92 0.08
C ASP A 71 -19.48 -18.78 -0.28
N ASP A 72 -19.06 -19.32 -1.40
CA ASP A 72 -17.68 -19.24 -1.91
C ASP A 72 -17.25 -17.80 -2.21
N GLY A 73 -18.13 -17.00 -2.80
CA GLY A 73 -17.85 -15.59 -3.10
C GLY A 73 -17.68 -14.73 -1.85
N VAL A 74 -18.43 -15.04 -0.79
CA VAL A 74 -18.35 -14.36 0.51
C VAL A 74 -17.02 -14.67 1.19
N GLU A 75 -16.58 -15.91 1.16
CA GLU A 75 -15.34 -16.34 1.79
C GLU A 75 -14.11 -15.75 1.12
N VAL A 76 -14.03 -15.77 -0.21
CA VAL A 76 -12.96 -15.15 -0.98
C VAL A 76 -12.85 -13.66 -0.67
N ARG A 77 -13.96 -12.94 -0.62
CA ARG A 77 -13.95 -11.50 -0.28
C ARG A 77 -13.55 -11.23 1.15
N ARG A 78 -14.01 -12.03 2.10
CA ARG A 78 -13.60 -11.92 3.50
C ARG A 78 -12.09 -12.08 3.63
N THR A 79 -11.52 -13.04 2.91
CA THR A 79 -10.07 -13.27 2.87
C THR A 79 -9.33 -12.05 2.29
N PHE A 80 -9.76 -11.51 1.15
CA PHE A 80 -9.15 -10.32 0.57
C PHE A 80 -9.27 -9.09 1.46
N HIS A 81 -10.44 -8.90 2.09
CA HIS A 81 -10.63 -7.80 3.03
C HIS A 81 -9.66 -7.90 4.22
N LYS A 82 -9.51 -9.09 4.78
CA LYS A 82 -8.56 -9.34 5.86
C LYS A 82 -7.11 -9.09 5.43
N LEU A 83 -6.72 -9.58 4.25
CA LEU A 83 -5.38 -9.34 3.70
C LEU A 83 -5.11 -7.85 3.51
N ARG A 84 -6.06 -7.09 2.95
CA ARG A 84 -5.93 -5.65 2.76
C ARG A 84 -5.74 -4.91 4.08
N SER A 85 -6.61 -5.13 5.07
CA SER A 85 -6.50 -4.47 6.37
C SER A 85 -5.16 -4.76 7.03
N VAL A 86 -4.77 -6.02 7.11
CA VAL A 86 -3.49 -6.42 7.71
C VAL A 86 -2.30 -5.80 6.97
N ALA A 87 -2.34 -5.74 5.64
CA ALA A 87 -1.26 -5.17 4.85
C ALA A 87 -1.06 -3.68 5.12
N ILE A 88 -2.15 -2.92 5.00
CA ILE A 88 -2.09 -1.46 5.13
C ILE A 88 -1.81 -1.05 6.57
N GLU A 89 -2.45 -1.69 7.55
CA GLU A 89 -2.25 -1.38 8.96
C GLU A 89 -0.82 -1.68 9.39
N ASN A 90 -0.27 -2.83 9.03
CA ASN A 90 1.11 -3.19 9.35
C ASN A 90 2.12 -2.26 8.66
N PHE A 91 1.91 -1.93 7.38
CA PHE A 91 2.78 -0.98 6.70
C PHE A 91 2.73 0.39 7.39
N ASN A 92 1.55 0.93 7.66
CA ASN A 92 1.38 2.22 8.30
C ASN A 92 1.99 2.25 9.70
N GLU A 93 1.81 1.20 10.50
CA GLU A 93 2.39 1.09 11.82
C GLU A 93 3.93 1.08 11.76
N HIS A 94 4.49 0.27 10.88
CA HIS A 94 5.94 0.19 10.68
C HIS A 94 6.48 1.53 10.19
N PHE A 95 5.88 2.10 9.15
CA PHE A 95 6.33 3.36 8.55
C PHE A 95 6.29 4.51 9.54
N ARG A 96 5.17 4.68 10.25
CA ARG A 96 5.05 5.68 11.33
C ARG A 96 6.04 5.43 12.44
N GLY A 97 6.17 4.19 12.89
CA GLY A 97 7.12 3.83 13.95
C GLY A 97 8.57 4.18 13.62
N ILE A 98 8.95 4.22 12.36
CA ILE A 98 10.31 4.51 11.88
C ILE A 98 10.52 6.00 11.62
N PHE A 99 9.61 6.62 10.86
CA PHE A 99 9.79 7.95 10.28
C PHE A 99 8.93 9.04 10.93
N ASP A 100 7.86 8.67 11.62
CA ASP A 100 6.97 9.64 12.27
C ASP A 100 7.37 9.85 13.72
N GLY A 101 8.13 10.88 13.97
CA GLY A 101 8.50 11.33 15.31
C GLY A 101 7.31 11.98 16.03
N HIS A 102 6.35 11.19 16.51
CA HIS A 102 5.16 11.64 17.25
C HIS A 102 4.09 12.39 16.42
N GLY A 103 3.89 12.00 15.16
CA GLY A 103 2.85 12.58 14.30
C GLY A 103 3.23 13.92 13.67
N GLN A 104 4.49 14.31 13.75
CA GLN A 104 4.97 15.55 13.14
C GLN A 104 5.96 15.26 12.01
N VAL A 105 5.59 15.65 10.82
CA VAL A 105 6.52 15.64 9.69
C VAL A 105 7.52 16.79 9.90
N PRO A 106 8.85 16.55 9.86
CA PRO A 106 9.87 17.56 10.17
C PRO A 106 10.07 18.58 9.03
N THR A 107 9.05 18.82 8.22
CA THR A 107 9.13 19.66 7.03
C THR A 107 7.95 20.61 6.94
N LYS A 108 8.14 21.76 6.30
CA LYS A 108 7.08 22.73 6.00
C LYS A 108 6.89 22.88 4.49
N GLY A 109 5.63 22.88 4.07
CA GLY A 109 5.24 23.02 2.67
C GLY A 109 5.22 21.71 1.90
N LEU A 110 4.36 21.66 0.87
CA LEU A 110 4.06 20.44 0.12
C LEU A 110 5.30 19.79 -0.47
N LEU A 111 6.14 20.54 -1.18
CA LEU A 111 7.32 20.00 -1.86
C LEU A 111 8.32 19.38 -0.89
N ALA A 112 8.57 20.03 0.25
CA ALA A 112 9.49 19.50 1.26
C ALA A 112 8.91 18.24 1.92
N THR A 113 7.61 18.22 2.16
CA THR A 113 6.90 17.04 2.69
C THR A 113 6.90 15.88 1.70
N GLN A 114 6.69 16.16 0.41
CA GLN A 114 6.80 15.15 -0.64
C GLN A 114 8.20 14.52 -0.68
N ARG A 115 9.24 15.33 -0.70
CA ARG A 115 10.64 14.84 -0.69
C ARG A 115 10.94 13.99 0.54
N PHE A 116 10.50 14.42 1.70
CA PHE A 116 10.67 13.67 2.93
C PHE A 116 9.94 12.32 2.87
N ALA A 117 8.65 12.32 2.51
CA ALA A 117 7.83 11.11 2.49
C ALA A 117 8.33 10.10 1.45
N LEU A 118 8.64 10.55 0.23
CA LEU A 118 9.18 9.68 -0.82
C LEU A 118 10.58 9.18 -0.47
N GLY A 119 11.43 10.03 0.12
CA GLY A 119 12.74 9.61 0.63
C GLY A 119 12.64 8.56 1.73
N ALA A 120 11.68 8.71 2.65
CA ALA A 120 11.43 7.74 3.70
C ALA A 120 10.94 6.38 3.13
N ILE A 121 10.06 6.40 2.13
CA ILE A 121 9.62 5.18 1.42
C ILE A 121 10.81 4.51 0.74
N PHE A 122 11.66 5.28 0.08
CA PHE A 122 12.85 4.75 -0.60
C PHE A 122 13.83 4.09 0.39
N VAL A 123 14.11 4.74 1.52
CA VAL A 123 14.95 4.16 2.59
C VAL A 123 14.33 2.87 3.15
N TYR A 124 12.99 2.84 3.30
CA TYR A 124 12.28 1.65 3.72
C TYR A 124 12.44 0.50 2.72
N GLN A 125 12.30 0.77 1.42
CA GLN A 125 12.49 -0.21 0.35
C GLN A 125 13.94 -0.75 0.33
N LEU A 126 14.94 0.13 0.43
CA LEU A 126 16.35 -0.26 0.49
C LEU A 126 16.65 -1.16 1.69
N ALA A 127 16.09 -0.84 2.86
CA ALA A 127 16.27 -1.66 4.06
C ALA A 127 15.66 -3.06 3.90
N LEU A 128 14.49 -3.17 3.26
CA LEU A 128 13.88 -4.46 2.95
C LEU A 128 14.72 -5.25 1.94
N LEU A 129 15.22 -4.60 0.88
CA LEU A 129 16.07 -5.23 -0.13
C LEU A 129 17.36 -5.75 0.49
N TYR A 130 18.06 -4.93 1.27
CA TYR A 130 19.25 -5.32 1.98
C TYR A 130 19.03 -6.56 2.86
N ARG A 131 17.94 -6.55 3.63
CA ARG A 131 17.60 -7.68 4.51
C ARG A 131 17.28 -8.94 3.72
N PHE A 132 16.61 -8.79 2.58
CA PHE A 132 16.32 -9.92 1.68
C PHE A 132 17.61 -10.54 1.14
N GLU A 133 18.53 -9.73 0.63
CA GLU A 133 19.81 -10.18 0.07
C GLU A 133 20.71 -10.87 1.12
N HIS A 134 20.60 -10.46 2.38
CA HIS A 134 21.39 -11.03 3.48
C HIS A 134 20.65 -12.11 4.28
N GLY A 135 19.51 -12.60 3.80
CA GLY A 135 18.74 -13.66 4.47
C GLY A 135 18.19 -13.27 5.85
N LEU A 136 18.04 -11.97 6.11
CA LEU A 136 17.51 -11.47 7.39
C LEU A 136 15.98 -11.44 7.36
N GLY A 137 15.33 -11.54 8.52
CA GLY A 137 13.88 -11.44 8.64
C GLY A 137 13.37 -10.08 8.14
N LEU A 138 12.47 -10.06 7.15
CA LEU A 138 12.15 -8.84 6.41
C LEU A 138 11.40 -7.78 7.23
N CYS A 139 10.51 -8.17 8.13
CA CYS A 139 9.69 -7.21 8.89
C CYS A 139 10.09 -7.10 10.37
N VAL A 140 10.69 -8.12 10.94
CA VAL A 140 11.03 -8.15 12.37
C VAL A 140 12.27 -7.31 12.63
N GLY A 141 12.15 -6.32 13.52
CA GLY A 141 13.28 -5.49 13.92
C GLY A 141 13.73 -4.45 12.88
N LEU A 142 12.94 -4.17 11.84
CA LEU A 142 13.29 -3.18 10.83
C LEU A 142 13.53 -1.78 11.41
N LYS A 143 12.74 -1.37 12.41
CA LYS A 143 12.92 -0.12 13.14
C LYS A 143 14.27 -0.06 13.86
N ALA A 144 14.66 -1.13 14.54
CA ALA A 144 15.94 -1.20 15.23
C ALA A 144 17.10 -1.16 14.21
N PHE A 145 16.98 -1.89 13.12
CA PHE A 145 17.94 -1.89 12.02
C PHE A 145 18.16 -0.49 11.44
N LEU A 146 17.10 0.23 11.11
CA LEU A 146 17.20 1.59 10.54
C LEU A 146 17.65 2.65 11.54
N LYS A 147 17.52 2.40 12.85
CA LYS A 147 18.03 3.31 13.88
C LYS A 147 19.49 3.04 14.29
N SER A 148 20.03 1.88 13.92
CA SER A 148 21.41 1.50 14.19
C SER A 148 22.35 1.75 13.00
N ALA A 149 21.82 2.03 11.84
CA ALA A 149 22.55 2.41 10.64
C ALA A 149 22.84 3.90 10.58
#